data_c317592d079506835092c582c3757689
#
_entry.id   c317592d079506835092c582c3757689
#
_cell.length_a   1.000
_cell.length_b   1.000
_cell.length_c   1.000
_cell.angle_alpha   90.00
_cell.angle_beta   90.00
_cell.angle_gamma   90.00
#
_symmetry.space_group_name_H-M   'P 1'
#
loop_
_entity.id
_entity.type
_entity.pdbx_description
1 polymer ?
#
loop_
_entity_poly.entity_id
_entity_poly.type
_entity_poly.pdbx_seq_one_letter_code
_entity_poly.pdbx_strand_id
1 'polypeptide(L)'
;MDNLVTREDASASYAIIRHNIRTYRSDGVVEVVRGKQNAELELKKFEQSQRDPDRQEGWRYFLEKTDLKAGTSPAEATDRRQADLEVRESKALQEVRPTFIPSPGSQR
;
A
#
# COMPACT_ATOMS: atom_id res chain seq x y z
N MET A 1 -25.81 -1.72 -11.15
CA MET A 1 -25.28 -1.67 -11.22
C MET A 1 -24.39 -1.43 -11.23
N ASP A 2 -24.04 -1.55 -11.02
CA ASP A 2 -23.26 -1.26 -10.95
C ASP A 2 -22.27 -1.43 -11.29
N ASN A 3 -22.07 -2.12 -11.66
CA ASN A 3 -21.16 -2.35 -12.02
C ASN A 3 -20.19 -1.62 -12.20
N LEU A 4 -19.83 -1.60 -11.88
CA LEU A 4 -18.97 -0.52 -11.55
C LEU A 4 -17.51 -0.80 -11.75
N VAL A 5 -17.17 -2.06 -11.97
CA VAL A 5 -15.79 -2.47 -12.25
C VAL A 5 -15.49 -2.13 -13.69
N THR A 6 -14.53 -1.23 -13.91
CA THR A 6 -14.10 -0.86 -15.25
C THR A 6 -13.16 -1.92 -15.80
N ARG A 7 -12.86 -1.82 -17.09
CA ARG A 7 -11.84 -2.69 -17.70
C ARG A 7 -10.50 -2.50 -17.02
N GLU A 8 -10.18 -1.27 -16.69
CA GLU A 8 -8.92 -0.96 -16.03
C GLU A 8 -8.84 -1.66 -14.67
N ASP A 9 -9.92 -1.60 -13.90
CA ASP A 9 -9.95 -2.27 -12.59
C ASP A 9 -9.87 -3.77 -12.73
N ALA A 10 -10.51 -4.32 -13.75
CA ALA A 10 -10.52 -5.77 -13.97
C ALA A 10 -9.14 -6.29 -14.38
N SER A 11 -8.35 -5.46 -15.08
CA SER A 11 -7.03 -5.88 -15.56
C SER A 11 -5.89 -5.42 -14.65
N ALA A 12 -6.17 -4.50 -13.74
CA ALA A 12 -5.15 -3.98 -12.84
C ALA A 12 -4.79 -5.01 -11.77
N SER A 13 -3.59 -4.88 -11.24
CA SER A 13 -3.16 -5.70 -10.11
C SER A 13 -3.33 -4.93 -8.82
N TYR A 14 -3.54 -5.67 -7.75
CA TYR A 14 -3.72 -5.11 -6.42
C TYR A 14 -2.86 -5.84 -5.42
N ALA A 15 -2.18 -5.09 -4.58
CA ALA A 15 -1.40 -5.65 -3.50
C ALA A 15 -2.26 -5.68 -2.24
N ILE A 16 -2.20 -6.79 -1.52
CA ILE A 16 -2.84 -6.90 -0.21
C ILE A 16 -1.75 -6.65 0.81
N ILE A 17 -1.93 -5.63 1.64
CA ILE A 17 -0.92 -5.16 2.57
C ILE A 17 -1.40 -5.41 3.99
N ARG A 18 -0.50 -5.96 4.82
CA ARG A 18 -0.76 -6.15 6.24
C ARG A 18 -0.10 -5.02 7.01
N HIS A 19 -0.91 -4.26 7.72
CA HIS A 19 -0.45 -3.04 8.38
C HIS A 19 -1.08 -2.94 9.77
N ASN A 20 -0.30 -2.43 10.72
CA ASN A 20 -0.79 -2.26 12.08
C ASN A 20 -1.26 -0.82 12.27
N ILE A 21 -2.54 -0.65 12.58
CA ILE A 21 -3.14 0.67 12.69
C ILE A 21 -2.83 1.35 14.03
N ARG A 22 -2.29 0.60 14.99
CA ARG A 22 -1.92 1.18 16.29
C ARG A 22 -0.46 1.61 16.32
N THR A 23 0.42 0.78 15.77
CA THR A 23 1.85 1.06 15.80
C THR A 23 2.36 1.69 14.52
N TYR A 24 1.54 1.68 13.46
CA TYR A 24 1.88 2.16 12.12
C TYR A 24 3.01 1.36 11.49
N ARG A 25 3.23 0.14 11.96
CA ARG A 25 4.21 -0.76 11.37
C ARG A 25 3.57 -1.55 10.26
N SER A 26 4.34 -1.81 9.21
CA SER A 26 3.86 -2.56 8.06
C SER A 26 4.58 -3.89 7.98
N ASP A 27 3.79 -4.95 7.73
CA ASP A 27 4.35 -6.27 7.44
C ASP A 27 4.58 -6.44 5.95
N GLY A 28 4.25 -5.41 5.17
CA GLY A 28 4.46 -5.42 3.74
C GLY A 28 3.33 -6.07 2.97
N VAL A 29 3.66 -6.49 1.77
CA VAL A 29 2.70 -7.10 0.86
C VAL A 29 2.62 -8.60 1.14
N VAL A 30 1.39 -9.09 1.32
CA VAL A 30 1.19 -10.53 1.57
C VAL A 30 0.75 -11.27 0.30
N GLU A 31 0.22 -10.54 -0.69
CA GLU A 31 -0.18 -11.17 -1.95
C GLU A 31 -0.41 -10.09 -3.00
N VAL A 32 -0.16 -10.40 -4.27
CA VAL A 32 -0.50 -9.53 -5.41
C VAL A 32 -1.50 -10.28 -6.27
N VAL A 33 -2.66 -9.69 -6.49
CA VAL A 33 -3.80 -10.34 -7.15
C VAL A 33 -4.25 -9.50 -8.33
N ARG A 34 -4.62 -10.16 -9.42
CA ARG A 34 -5.15 -9.46 -10.59
C ARG A 34 -6.65 -9.30 -10.48
N GLY A 35 -7.10 -8.08 -10.76
CA GLY A 35 -8.52 -7.78 -10.79
C GLY A 35 -9.04 -7.33 -9.43
N LYS A 36 -9.81 -6.25 -9.44
CA LYS A 36 -10.32 -5.67 -8.20
C LYS A 36 -11.22 -6.64 -7.44
N GLN A 37 -12.12 -7.32 -8.16
CA GLN A 37 -13.04 -8.25 -7.51
C GLN A 37 -12.31 -9.42 -6.88
N ASN A 38 -11.33 -9.97 -7.60
CA ASN A 38 -10.52 -11.06 -7.06
C ASN A 38 -9.74 -10.61 -5.83
N ALA A 39 -9.20 -9.40 -5.90
CA ALA A 39 -8.44 -8.85 -4.77
C ALA A 39 -9.33 -8.66 -3.54
N GLU A 40 -10.55 -8.20 -3.75
CA GLU A 40 -11.48 -8.03 -2.64
C GLU A 40 -11.87 -9.37 -2.02
N LEU A 41 -12.02 -10.40 -2.85
CA LEU A 41 -12.30 -11.74 -2.32
C LEU A 41 -11.14 -12.28 -1.51
N GLU A 42 -9.92 -12.09 -1.99
CA GLU A 42 -8.74 -12.52 -1.26
C GLU A 42 -8.58 -11.74 0.04
N LEU A 43 -8.84 -10.45 -0.01
CA LEU A 43 -8.80 -9.61 1.19
C LEU A 43 -9.75 -10.15 2.26
N LYS A 44 -10.96 -10.51 1.85
CA LYS A 44 -11.93 -11.09 2.77
C LYS A 44 -11.43 -12.39 3.38
N LYS A 45 -10.79 -13.22 2.59
CA LYS A 45 -10.24 -14.48 3.11
C LYS A 45 -9.20 -14.22 4.18
N PHE A 46 -8.31 -13.26 3.93
CA PHE A 46 -7.31 -12.89 4.94
C PHE A 46 -7.97 -12.38 6.21
N GLU A 47 -8.97 -11.52 6.05
CA GLU A 47 -9.66 -10.96 7.21
C GLU A 47 -10.38 -12.05 8.01
N GLN A 48 -11.02 -12.98 7.32
CA GLN A 48 -11.77 -14.04 7.99
C GLN A 48 -10.86 -15.04 8.68
N SER A 49 -9.66 -15.24 8.15
CA SER A 49 -8.70 -16.16 8.76
C SER A 49 -7.82 -15.50 9.80
N GLN A 50 -7.96 -14.20 9.98
CA GLN A 50 -7.15 -13.47 10.95
C GLN A 50 -7.53 -13.87 12.36
N ARG A 51 -6.51 -14.09 13.19
CA ARG A 51 -6.73 -14.50 14.57
C ARG A 51 -7.07 -13.28 15.43
N ASP A 52 -7.89 -13.53 16.46
CA ASP A 52 -8.33 -12.46 17.34
C ASP A 52 -7.17 -11.69 17.98
N PRO A 53 -6.12 -12.35 18.50
CA PRO A 53 -5.00 -11.62 19.08
C PRO A 53 -4.37 -10.61 18.11
N ASP A 54 -4.20 -11.02 16.85
CA ASP A 54 -3.63 -10.12 15.83
C ASP A 54 -4.52 -8.91 15.62
N ARG A 55 -5.82 -9.15 15.55
CA ARG A 55 -6.77 -8.06 15.34
C ARG A 55 -6.77 -7.11 16.53
N GLN A 56 -6.68 -7.64 17.73
CA GLN A 56 -6.64 -6.82 18.93
C GLN A 56 -5.36 -5.99 19.02
N GLU A 57 -4.27 -6.49 18.46
CA GLU A 57 -3.02 -5.77 18.40
C GLU A 57 -3.03 -4.65 17.38
N GLY A 58 -4.02 -4.64 16.49
CA GLY A 58 -4.17 -3.57 15.51
C GLY A 58 -3.83 -3.95 14.08
N TRP A 59 -3.57 -5.23 13.83
CA TRP A 59 -3.25 -5.67 12.46
C TRP A 59 -4.49 -5.67 11.59
N ARG A 60 -4.33 -5.13 10.36
CA ARG A 60 -5.41 -5.04 9.37
C ARG A 60 -4.83 -5.28 7.99
N TYR A 61 -5.72 -5.63 7.06
CA TYR A 61 -5.35 -5.83 5.66
C TYR A 61 -5.96 -4.74 4.82
N PHE A 62 -5.19 -4.27 3.83
CA PHE A 62 -5.63 -3.19 2.93
C PHE A 62 -5.30 -3.54 1.50
N LEU A 63 -6.08 -2.99 0.55
CA LEU A 63 -5.80 -3.12 -0.86
C LEU A 63 -5.11 -1.86 -1.37
N GLU A 64 -4.16 -2.06 -2.28
CA GLU A 64 -3.47 -0.96 -2.93
C GLU A 64 -3.22 -1.34 -4.38
N LYS A 65 -3.63 -0.47 -5.31
CA LYS A 65 -3.39 -0.71 -6.72
C LYS A 65 -1.88 -0.69 -6.97
N THR A 66 -1.40 -1.61 -7.81
CA THR A 66 0.03 -1.73 -8.06
C THR A 66 0.28 -2.05 -9.53
N ASP A 67 1.46 -1.71 -10.03
CA ASP A 67 1.88 -2.08 -11.38
C ASP A 67 2.60 -3.42 -11.41
N LEU A 68 2.77 -4.06 -10.27
CA LEU A 68 3.39 -5.38 -10.22
C LEU A 68 2.44 -6.43 -10.78
N LYS A 69 3.02 -7.49 -11.33
CA LYS A 69 2.22 -8.58 -11.88
C LYS A 69 1.65 -9.43 -10.76
N ALA A 70 0.43 -9.91 -10.99
CA ALA A 70 -0.18 -10.88 -10.08
C ALA A 70 0.75 -12.07 -9.94
N GLY A 71 0.86 -12.58 -8.73
CA GLY A 71 1.77 -13.70 -8.45
C GLY A 71 3.18 -13.29 -8.11
N THR A 72 3.49 -11.97 -8.15
CA THR A 72 4.78 -11.49 -7.66
C THR A 72 4.94 -11.95 -6.21
N SER A 73 6.13 -12.43 -5.86
CA SER A 73 6.36 -12.93 -4.50
C SER A 73 6.15 -11.82 -3.48
N PRO A 74 5.64 -12.16 -2.29
CA PRO A 74 5.44 -11.15 -1.25
C PRO A 74 6.72 -10.39 -0.89
N ALA A 75 7.85 -11.10 -0.85
CA ALA A 75 9.12 -10.45 -0.52
C ALA A 75 9.51 -9.41 -1.55
N GLU A 76 9.41 -9.77 -2.83
CA GLU A 76 9.75 -8.86 -3.92
C GLU A 76 8.79 -7.68 -3.95
N ALA A 77 7.50 -7.93 -3.78
CA ALA A 77 6.49 -6.88 -3.78
C ALA A 77 6.70 -5.93 -2.61
N THR A 78 7.07 -6.45 -1.45
CA THR A 78 7.33 -5.63 -0.27
C THR A 78 8.53 -4.72 -0.50
N ASP A 79 9.60 -5.26 -1.06
CA ASP A 79 10.81 -4.48 -1.35
C ASP A 79 10.51 -3.36 -2.33
N ARG A 80 9.77 -3.67 -3.39
CA ARG A 80 9.41 -2.68 -4.39
C ARG A 80 8.55 -1.57 -3.81
N ARG A 81 7.58 -1.94 -2.99
CA ARG A 81 6.71 -0.97 -2.36
C ARG A 81 7.50 -0.05 -1.42
N GLN A 82 8.41 -0.62 -0.66
CA GLN A 82 9.25 0.17 0.24
C GLN A 82 10.10 1.18 -0.52
N ALA A 83 10.69 0.76 -1.62
CA ALA A 83 11.48 1.65 -2.45
C ALA A 83 10.63 2.78 -3.02
N ASP A 84 9.42 2.47 -3.48
CA ASP A 84 8.51 3.48 -4.02
C ASP A 84 8.11 4.50 -2.96
N LEU A 85 7.85 4.04 -1.74
CA LEU A 85 7.50 4.94 -0.65
C LEU A 85 8.64 5.87 -0.30
N GLU A 86 9.86 5.38 -0.32
CA GLU A 86 11.03 6.19 -0.04
C GLU A 86 11.23 7.27 -1.10
N VAL A 87 10.98 6.93 -2.35
CA VAL A 87 11.07 7.90 -3.43
C VAL A 87 10.02 9.00 -3.27
N ARG A 88 8.79 8.62 -2.95
CA ARG A 88 7.70 9.60 -2.73
C ARG A 88 8.02 10.53 -1.58
N GLU A 89 8.56 9.99 -0.51
CA GLU A 89 8.92 10.76 0.67
C GLU A 89 10.02 11.76 0.34
N SER A 90 11.04 11.34 -0.37
CA SER A 90 12.11 12.23 -0.80
C SER A 90 11.60 13.35 -1.68
N LYS A 91 10.69 13.02 -2.59
CA LYS A 91 10.11 14.02 -3.48
C LYS A 91 9.31 15.06 -2.71
N ALA A 92 8.50 14.59 -1.77
CA ALA A 92 7.69 15.49 -0.97
C ALA A 92 8.56 16.47 -0.18
N LEU A 93 9.65 15.97 0.37
CA LEU A 93 10.57 16.83 1.12
C LEU A 93 11.23 17.86 0.22
N GLN A 94 11.59 17.47 -0.99
CA GLN A 94 12.21 18.40 -1.94
C GLN A 94 11.23 19.48 -2.35
N GLU A 95 9.98 19.15 -2.53
CA GLU A 95 8.97 20.12 -2.93
C GLU A 95 8.67 21.13 -1.83
N VAL A 96 8.70 20.68 -0.59
CA VAL A 96 8.40 21.55 0.54
C VAL A 96 9.56 22.49 0.85
N ARG A 97 10.77 22.00 0.67
CA ARG A 97 11.96 22.75 1.02
C ARG A 97 12.06 24.13 0.42
N PRO A 98 11.89 24.30 -0.90
CA PRO A 98 12.02 25.62 -1.51
C PRO A 98 11.03 26.64 -0.96
N THR A 99 9.83 26.22 -0.65
CA THR A 99 8.84 27.12 -0.10
C THR A 99 9.08 27.41 1.36
N PHE A 100 9.69 26.49 2.03
CA PHE A 100 9.94 26.62 3.46
C PHE A 100 11.09 27.60 3.76
N ILE A 101 12.08 27.65 2.94
CA ILE A 101 13.25 28.49 3.19
C ILE A 101 12.92 29.93 2.87
N PRO A 102 12.88 30.76 3.83
CA PRO A 102 12.73 32.17 3.59
C PRO A 102 14.08 32.74 3.36
N SER A 103 14.91 32.84 3.50
CA SER A 103 15.82 33.16 3.52
C SER A 103 16.77 33.41 3.69
N PRO A 104 17.07 33.67 3.88
CA PRO A 104 17.83 33.70 4.31
C PRO A 104 18.25 34.30 4.78
N GLY A 105 18.10 34.54 5.04
CA GLY A 105 18.33 34.65 5.52
C GLY A 105 18.67 34.63 5.89
N SER A 106 18.40 34.67 5.97
CA SER A 106 18.57 34.26 6.32
C SER A 106 19.20 33.93 6.32
N GLN A 107 19.53 34.01 6.18
CA GLN A 107 20.13 33.58 6.11
C GLN A 107 20.84 34.03 6.07
N ARG A 108 21.01 34.82 6.19
CA ARG A 108 21.45 35.17 6.25
C ARG A 108 21.84 35.68 6.45
#